data_97147292487998eb0b23fa3e3b5df64c
#
_entry.id   97147292487998eb0b23fa3e3b5df64c
#
_cell.length_a   1.000
_cell.length_b   1.000
_cell.length_c   1.000
_cell.angle_alpha   90.00
_cell.angle_beta   90.00
_cell.angle_gamma   90.00
#
_symmetry.space_group_name_H-M   'P 1'
#
loop_
_entity.id
_entity.type
_entity.pdbx_description
1 polymer ?
#
loop_
_entity_poly.entity_id
_entity_poly.type
_entity_poly.pdbx_seq_one_letter_code
_entity_poly.pdbx_strand_id
1 'polypeptide(L)'
;VGINMKEKVLFEVCCGCFEDAVQAEKGGADRIELNSALFLGGLTPSIGTVQAVKNTLKIPVMCMVRPREGGFCYTDFDYMTCCRDMEALLNAGADGIVFGFLKPDGTVDTDRCADFIGKIKKINPNAEIVFHRAIDVVPDVSKALDDLIALGVTRVLTSGQRESAIKGAKTVKKMIEYASDRIDILPGGGINTQNVGEFINETGTHSVHASARSLRHDTSVCGNPEIFFGGKLNGVGIPENEYKVTDSALVQNVVAAIEAR
;
A
#
# COMPACT_ATOMS: atom_id res chain seq x y z
N VAL A 1 -7.84 36.55 15.33
CA VAL A 1 -6.74 35.81 14.74
C VAL A 1 -7.11 34.35 14.84
N GLY A 2 -7.77 33.79 13.81
CA GLY A 2 -8.10 32.37 13.76
C GLY A 2 -6.80 31.57 13.59
N ILE A 3 -6.53 30.67 14.53
CA ILE A 3 -5.52 29.64 14.34
C ILE A 3 -6.12 28.71 13.26
N ASN A 4 -5.61 28.84 12.05
CA ASN A 4 -5.94 27.92 10.98
C ASN A 4 -5.29 26.57 11.36
N MET A 5 -6.04 25.71 12.07
CA MET A 5 -5.56 24.35 12.35
C MET A 5 -5.49 23.66 11.01
N LYS A 6 -4.28 23.39 10.54
CA LYS A 6 -4.05 22.58 9.34
C LYS A 6 -4.75 21.22 9.54
N GLU A 7 -5.52 20.77 8.57
CA GLU A 7 -6.14 19.44 8.62
C GLU A 7 -5.06 18.36 8.73
N LYS A 8 -5.31 17.39 9.59
CA LYS A 8 -4.39 16.26 9.78
C LYS A 8 -4.31 15.45 8.48
N VAL A 9 -3.11 15.26 7.98
CA VAL A 9 -2.84 14.32 6.88
C VAL A 9 -2.46 12.97 7.46
N LEU A 10 -3.16 11.91 7.04
CA LEU A 10 -2.91 10.54 7.47
C LEU A 10 -1.64 10.01 6.79
N PHE A 11 -0.73 9.44 7.56
CA PHE A 11 0.48 8.79 7.05
C PHE A 11 0.39 7.27 7.18
N GLU A 12 0.33 6.60 6.02
CA GLU A 12 0.38 5.14 5.91
C GLU A 12 1.79 4.68 5.54
N VAL A 13 2.34 3.72 6.29
CA VAL A 13 3.65 3.14 6.00
C VAL A 13 3.51 1.76 5.38
N CYS A 14 4.20 1.56 4.25
CA CYS A 14 4.31 0.28 3.56
C CYS A 14 5.32 -0.62 4.27
N CYS A 15 4.86 -1.74 4.83
CA CYS A 15 5.62 -2.69 5.61
C CYS A 15 5.72 -4.03 4.91
N GLY A 16 6.89 -4.68 4.94
CA GLY A 16 7.13 -5.99 4.32
C GLY A 16 7.33 -7.12 5.33
N CYS A 17 7.36 -6.80 6.63
CA CYS A 17 7.55 -7.78 7.70
C CYS A 17 7.05 -7.24 9.05
N PHE A 18 7.09 -8.08 10.09
CA PHE A 18 6.67 -7.69 11.44
C PHE A 18 7.54 -6.57 12.02
N GLU A 19 8.86 -6.61 11.81
CA GLU A 19 9.76 -5.56 12.29
C GLU A 19 9.44 -4.20 11.65
N ASP A 20 9.17 -4.18 10.33
CA ASP A 20 8.74 -2.97 9.63
C ASP A 20 7.52 -2.33 10.31
N ALA A 21 6.52 -3.14 10.64
CA ALA A 21 5.28 -2.69 11.28
C ALA A 21 5.54 -2.05 12.67
N VAL A 22 6.40 -2.67 13.48
CA VAL A 22 6.81 -2.14 14.79
C VAL A 22 7.55 -0.80 14.64
N GLN A 23 8.46 -0.71 13.69
CA GLN A 23 9.21 0.54 13.44
C GLN A 23 8.31 1.65 12.88
N ALA A 24 7.32 1.31 12.07
CA ALA A 24 6.34 2.25 11.54
C ALA A 24 5.50 2.89 12.67
N GLU A 25 4.91 2.08 13.56
CA GLU A 25 4.15 2.60 14.70
C GLU A 25 5.03 3.43 15.63
N LYS A 26 6.23 2.95 15.96
CA LYS A 26 7.21 3.68 16.79
C LYS A 26 7.59 5.04 16.18
N GLY A 27 7.63 5.12 14.86
CA GLY A 27 7.92 6.35 14.12
C GLY A 27 6.74 7.32 14.00
N GLY A 28 5.54 6.93 14.42
CA GLY A 28 4.35 7.78 14.40
C GLY A 28 3.49 7.62 13.14
N ALA A 29 3.57 6.48 12.46
CA ALA A 29 2.60 6.15 11.41
C ALA A 29 1.18 6.09 11.97
N ASP A 30 0.21 6.61 11.21
CA ASP A 30 -1.21 6.53 11.59
C ASP A 30 -1.81 5.15 11.26
N ARG A 31 -1.23 4.45 10.28
CA ARG A 31 -1.69 3.18 9.74
C ARG A 31 -0.55 2.48 8.99
N ILE A 32 -0.64 1.18 8.80
CA ILE A 32 0.28 0.44 7.94
C ILE A 32 -0.47 -0.32 6.84
N GLU A 33 0.21 -0.50 5.70
CA GLU A 33 -0.11 -1.52 4.72
C GLU A 33 0.89 -2.66 4.88
N LEU A 34 0.41 -3.85 5.25
CA LEU A 34 1.25 -5.02 5.49
C LEU A 34 1.29 -5.92 4.26
N ASN A 35 2.49 -6.16 3.80
CA ASN A 35 2.84 -6.96 2.64
C ASN A 35 3.85 -8.05 2.99
N SER A 36 4.22 -8.83 2.00
CA SER A 36 5.47 -9.58 1.90
C SER A 36 6.15 -9.23 0.58
N ALA A 37 7.38 -9.69 0.37
CA ALA A 37 8.08 -9.61 -0.92
C ALA A 37 7.98 -8.23 -1.62
N LEU A 38 8.28 -7.15 -0.91
CA LEU A 38 8.16 -5.77 -1.42
C LEU A 38 9.01 -5.52 -2.68
N PHE A 39 10.09 -6.29 -2.90
CA PHE A 39 10.89 -6.23 -4.13
C PHE A 39 10.13 -6.72 -5.38
N LEU A 40 9.03 -7.48 -5.20
CA LEU A 40 8.07 -7.88 -6.24
C LEU A 40 6.87 -6.92 -6.33
N GLY A 41 6.91 -5.80 -5.61
CA GLY A 41 5.83 -4.82 -5.55
C GLY A 41 4.79 -5.10 -4.45
N GLY A 42 5.10 -5.96 -3.49
CA GLY A 42 4.20 -6.36 -2.40
C GLY A 42 3.30 -7.54 -2.78
N LEU A 43 3.36 -8.61 -1.99
CA LEU A 43 2.51 -9.79 -2.08
C LEU A 43 1.77 -10.00 -0.76
N THR A 44 0.83 -10.96 -0.73
CA THR A 44 0.08 -11.33 0.48
C THR A 44 1.03 -11.68 1.64
N PRO A 45 0.89 -11.07 2.85
CA PRO A 45 1.68 -11.44 4.01
C PRO A 45 1.26 -12.80 4.58
N SER A 46 2.17 -13.47 5.29
CA SER A 46 1.83 -14.70 5.99
C SER A 46 0.87 -14.42 7.15
N ILE A 47 -0.01 -15.38 7.45
CA ILE A 47 -0.94 -15.30 8.58
C ILE A 47 -0.20 -15.12 9.91
N GLY A 48 0.95 -15.81 10.08
CA GLY A 48 1.79 -15.64 11.26
C GLY A 48 2.30 -14.21 11.44
N THR A 49 2.69 -13.55 10.34
CA THR A 49 3.09 -12.13 10.38
C THR A 49 1.92 -11.25 10.80
N VAL A 50 0.73 -11.44 10.23
CA VAL A 50 -0.47 -10.64 10.59
C VAL A 50 -0.84 -10.83 12.06
N GLN A 51 -0.84 -12.05 12.57
CA GLN A 51 -1.11 -12.34 13.97
C GLN A 51 -0.10 -11.66 14.90
N ALA A 52 1.20 -11.74 14.59
CA ALA A 52 2.24 -11.08 15.38
C ALA A 52 2.05 -9.55 15.40
N VAL A 53 1.76 -8.95 14.23
CA VAL A 53 1.48 -7.52 14.09
C VAL A 53 0.26 -7.12 14.91
N LYS A 54 -0.88 -7.80 14.73
CA LYS A 54 -2.14 -7.47 15.41
C LYS A 54 -2.10 -7.67 16.94
N ASN A 55 -1.28 -8.59 17.42
CA ASN A 55 -1.07 -8.79 18.86
C ASN A 55 -0.16 -7.71 19.47
N THR A 56 0.56 -6.94 18.66
CA THR A 56 1.57 -5.99 19.13
C THR A 56 1.18 -4.54 18.87
N LEU A 57 0.68 -4.21 17.69
CA LEU A 57 0.37 -2.84 17.26
C LEU A 57 -1.06 -2.43 17.66
N LYS A 58 -1.21 -1.11 17.86
CA LYS A 58 -2.50 -0.47 18.13
C LYS A 58 -3.09 0.26 16.92
N ILE A 59 -2.24 0.61 15.95
CA ILE A 59 -2.67 1.30 14.73
C ILE A 59 -3.33 0.33 13.74
N PRO A 60 -4.22 0.81 12.86
CA PRO A 60 -4.88 -0.02 11.85
C PRO A 60 -3.89 -0.71 10.89
N VAL A 61 -4.22 -1.94 10.50
CA VAL A 61 -3.42 -2.81 9.63
C VAL A 61 -4.22 -3.17 8.38
N MET A 62 -3.83 -2.59 7.24
CA MET A 62 -4.35 -2.95 5.92
C MET A 62 -3.49 -4.09 5.37
N CYS A 63 -4.10 -5.23 5.01
CA CYS A 63 -3.35 -6.38 4.50
C CYS A 63 -3.47 -6.52 2.99
N MET A 64 -2.34 -6.64 2.31
CA MET A 64 -2.28 -6.90 0.87
C MET A 64 -2.83 -8.29 0.55
N VAL A 65 -3.69 -8.39 -0.46
CA VAL A 65 -4.09 -9.64 -1.11
C VAL A 65 -3.65 -9.57 -2.58
N ARG A 66 -2.50 -10.15 -2.84
CA ARG A 66 -1.87 -10.24 -4.15
C ARG A 66 -1.06 -11.54 -4.21
N PRO A 67 -1.55 -12.57 -4.93
CA PRO A 67 -1.01 -13.94 -4.83
C PRO A 67 0.32 -14.11 -5.57
N ARG A 68 0.64 -13.25 -6.53
CA ARG A 68 1.84 -13.31 -7.37
C ARG A 68 2.25 -11.94 -7.91
N GLU A 69 3.46 -11.84 -8.42
CA GLU A 69 3.97 -10.70 -9.20
C GLU A 69 3.26 -10.56 -10.56
N GLY A 70 3.63 -9.53 -11.30
CA GLY A 70 3.09 -9.20 -12.61
C GLY A 70 1.79 -8.42 -12.53
N GLY A 71 0.99 -8.50 -13.57
CA GLY A 71 -0.26 -7.75 -13.73
C GLY A 71 -1.41 -8.26 -12.86
N PHE A 72 -2.55 -7.62 -13.00
CA PHE A 72 -3.71 -7.79 -12.10
C PHE A 72 -4.90 -8.50 -12.75
N CYS A 73 -4.68 -9.08 -13.93
CA CYS A 73 -5.64 -9.99 -14.58
C CYS A 73 -5.35 -11.41 -14.12
N TYR A 74 -6.14 -11.90 -13.16
CA TYR A 74 -5.90 -13.17 -12.47
C TYR A 74 -6.66 -14.32 -13.11
N THR A 75 -6.07 -15.53 -13.04
CA THR A 75 -6.75 -16.78 -13.34
C THR A 75 -7.81 -17.10 -12.27
N ASP A 76 -8.65 -18.08 -12.50
CA ASP A 76 -9.60 -18.55 -11.48
C ASP A 76 -8.86 -19.12 -10.25
N PHE A 77 -7.71 -19.77 -10.45
CA PHE A 77 -6.90 -20.28 -9.35
C PHE A 77 -6.29 -19.14 -8.52
N ASP A 78 -5.78 -18.08 -9.16
CA ASP A 78 -5.31 -16.89 -8.48
C ASP A 78 -6.44 -16.24 -7.67
N TYR A 79 -7.63 -16.10 -8.26
CA TYR A 79 -8.79 -15.51 -7.60
C TYR A 79 -9.26 -16.34 -6.39
N MET A 80 -9.30 -17.68 -6.54
CA MET A 80 -9.60 -18.57 -5.41
C MET A 80 -8.59 -18.41 -4.28
N THR A 81 -7.29 -18.28 -4.61
CA THR A 81 -6.22 -18.00 -3.63
C THR A 81 -6.48 -16.67 -2.93
N CYS A 82 -6.76 -15.60 -3.68
CA CYS A 82 -7.11 -14.29 -3.08
C CYS A 82 -8.28 -14.39 -2.10
N CYS A 83 -9.34 -15.16 -2.43
CA CYS A 83 -10.48 -15.33 -1.53
C CYS A 83 -10.10 -16.05 -0.22
N ARG A 84 -9.23 -17.06 -0.29
CA ARG A 84 -8.76 -17.78 0.90
C ARG A 84 -7.82 -16.94 1.75
N ASP A 85 -6.91 -16.24 1.12
CA ASP A 85 -6.00 -15.30 1.81
C ASP A 85 -6.81 -14.21 2.54
N MET A 86 -7.73 -13.56 1.85
CA MET A 86 -8.60 -12.52 2.43
C MET A 86 -9.35 -13.03 3.66
N GLU A 87 -9.98 -14.21 3.58
CA GLU A 87 -10.68 -14.83 4.70
C GLU A 87 -9.75 -15.05 5.89
N ALA A 88 -8.57 -15.63 5.64
CA ALA A 88 -7.58 -15.92 6.68
C ALA A 88 -7.01 -14.64 7.32
N LEU A 89 -6.74 -13.60 6.52
CA LEU A 89 -6.23 -12.31 7.01
C LEU A 89 -7.25 -11.58 7.89
N LEU A 90 -8.53 -11.54 7.48
CA LEU A 90 -9.60 -10.95 8.30
C LEU A 90 -9.80 -11.70 9.59
N ASN A 91 -9.79 -13.04 9.56
CA ASN A 91 -9.87 -13.88 10.77
C ASN A 91 -8.64 -13.72 11.67
N ALA A 92 -7.48 -13.36 11.12
CA ALA A 92 -6.28 -13.00 11.88
C ALA A 92 -6.33 -11.56 12.46
N GLY A 93 -7.39 -10.80 12.18
CA GLY A 93 -7.65 -9.48 12.76
C GLY A 93 -7.24 -8.30 11.87
N ALA A 94 -7.03 -8.48 10.56
CA ALA A 94 -6.80 -7.36 9.65
C ALA A 94 -7.96 -6.35 9.70
N ASP A 95 -7.63 -5.04 9.72
CA ASP A 95 -8.62 -3.96 9.77
C ASP A 95 -9.14 -3.60 8.38
N GLY A 96 -8.42 -3.99 7.33
CA GLY A 96 -8.82 -3.79 5.94
C GLY A 96 -8.03 -4.68 4.98
N ILE A 97 -8.54 -4.74 3.75
CA ILE A 97 -7.96 -5.55 2.67
C ILE A 97 -7.59 -4.64 1.49
N VAL A 98 -6.36 -4.82 1.02
CA VAL A 98 -5.80 -4.13 -0.16
C VAL A 98 -5.75 -5.12 -1.31
N PHE A 99 -6.42 -4.82 -2.41
CA PHE A 99 -6.51 -5.71 -3.57
C PHE A 99 -6.71 -4.93 -4.87
N GLY A 100 -6.75 -5.63 -6.01
CA GLY A 100 -7.12 -5.02 -7.29
C GLY A 100 -7.20 -6.08 -8.39
N PHE A 101 -8.36 -6.12 -9.07
CA PHE A 101 -8.64 -7.06 -10.16
C PHE A 101 -8.94 -6.29 -11.43
N LEU A 102 -8.25 -6.63 -12.50
CA LEU A 102 -8.44 -6.06 -13.84
C LEU A 102 -8.82 -7.14 -14.83
N LYS A 103 -9.57 -6.75 -15.86
CA LYS A 103 -9.85 -7.56 -17.04
C LYS A 103 -8.64 -7.55 -18.00
N PRO A 104 -8.62 -8.42 -19.02
CA PRO A 104 -7.55 -8.44 -20.01
C PRO A 104 -7.36 -7.13 -20.78
N ASP A 105 -8.39 -6.31 -20.90
CA ASP A 105 -8.36 -4.98 -21.52
C ASP A 105 -7.87 -3.86 -20.57
N GLY A 106 -7.50 -4.21 -19.34
CA GLY A 106 -7.02 -3.28 -18.31
C GLY A 106 -8.13 -2.55 -17.56
N THR A 107 -9.41 -2.77 -17.85
CA THR A 107 -10.52 -2.19 -17.08
C THR A 107 -10.70 -2.92 -15.76
N VAL A 108 -11.36 -2.25 -14.78
CA VAL A 108 -11.70 -2.88 -13.50
C VAL A 108 -12.60 -4.09 -13.72
N ASP A 109 -12.25 -5.23 -13.14
CA ASP A 109 -13.11 -6.42 -13.10
C ASP A 109 -14.19 -6.25 -12.03
N THR A 110 -15.23 -5.52 -12.38
CA THR A 110 -16.32 -5.15 -11.47
C THR A 110 -17.03 -6.36 -10.87
N ASP A 111 -17.15 -7.46 -11.63
CA ASP A 111 -17.84 -8.66 -11.18
C ASP A 111 -17.05 -9.36 -10.06
N ARG A 112 -15.74 -9.58 -10.29
CA ARG A 112 -14.87 -10.16 -9.26
C ARG A 112 -14.69 -9.22 -8.07
N CYS A 113 -14.58 -7.91 -8.30
CA CYS A 113 -14.51 -6.93 -7.22
C CYS A 113 -15.77 -6.97 -6.35
N ALA A 114 -16.96 -7.00 -6.95
CA ALA A 114 -18.23 -7.06 -6.21
C ALA A 114 -18.35 -8.34 -5.37
N ASP A 115 -18.04 -9.50 -5.95
CA ASP A 115 -18.05 -10.79 -5.21
C ASP A 115 -17.04 -10.77 -4.05
N PHE A 116 -15.83 -10.27 -4.30
CA PHE A 116 -14.76 -10.20 -3.29
C PHE A 116 -15.11 -9.27 -2.13
N ILE A 117 -15.60 -8.05 -2.44
CA ILE A 117 -16.06 -7.08 -1.45
C ILE A 117 -17.24 -7.65 -0.65
N GLY A 118 -18.18 -8.31 -1.30
CA GLY A 118 -19.30 -8.99 -0.64
C GLY A 118 -18.84 -10.04 0.36
N LYS A 119 -17.78 -10.80 0.07
CA LYS A 119 -17.18 -11.75 1.00
C LYS A 119 -16.49 -11.07 2.18
N ILE A 120 -15.72 -10.00 1.93
CA ILE A 120 -15.08 -9.18 2.99
C ILE A 120 -16.14 -8.69 3.98
N LYS A 121 -17.20 -8.06 3.46
CA LYS A 121 -18.25 -7.45 4.30
C LYS A 121 -19.09 -8.47 5.08
N LYS A 122 -19.18 -9.71 4.63
CA LYS A 122 -19.79 -10.81 5.39
C LYS A 122 -18.95 -11.21 6.61
N ILE A 123 -17.62 -11.14 6.53
CA ILE A 123 -16.71 -11.50 7.62
C ILE A 123 -16.53 -10.33 8.57
N ASN A 124 -16.24 -9.15 8.04
CA ASN A 124 -16.09 -7.91 8.80
C ASN A 124 -16.78 -6.74 8.07
N PRO A 125 -18.00 -6.36 8.48
CA PRO A 125 -18.72 -5.24 7.85
C PRO A 125 -17.99 -3.90 7.93
N ASN A 126 -17.08 -3.74 8.91
CA ASN A 126 -16.32 -2.51 9.15
C ASN A 126 -14.94 -2.53 8.48
N ALA A 127 -14.54 -3.63 7.83
CA ALA A 127 -13.25 -3.68 7.15
C ALA A 127 -13.12 -2.58 6.09
N GLU A 128 -11.98 -1.91 6.06
CA GLU A 128 -11.65 -0.98 4.99
C GLU A 128 -11.40 -1.75 3.69
N ILE A 129 -11.85 -1.18 2.58
CA ILE A 129 -11.74 -1.74 1.24
C ILE A 129 -10.82 -0.85 0.42
N VAL A 130 -9.60 -1.31 0.16
CA VAL A 130 -8.60 -0.50 -0.53
C VAL A 130 -8.28 -1.12 -1.90
N PHE A 131 -8.42 -0.34 -2.97
CA PHE A 131 -7.98 -0.74 -4.29
C PHE A 131 -6.56 -0.24 -4.53
N HIS A 132 -5.62 -1.16 -4.78
CA HIS A 132 -4.21 -0.83 -4.89
C HIS A 132 -3.82 -0.21 -6.24
N ARG A 133 -2.53 -0.12 -6.53
CA ARG A 133 -1.95 0.49 -7.72
C ARG A 133 -2.35 -0.15 -9.06
N ALA A 134 -3.23 -1.14 -9.10
CA ALA A 134 -3.89 -1.57 -10.33
C ALA A 134 -4.61 -0.42 -11.04
N ILE A 135 -5.08 0.60 -10.30
CA ILE A 135 -5.63 1.83 -10.85
C ILE A 135 -4.64 2.58 -11.75
N ASP A 136 -3.33 2.43 -11.52
CA ASP A 136 -2.31 3.16 -12.27
C ASP A 136 -2.15 2.66 -13.71
N VAL A 137 -2.68 1.48 -14.04
CA VAL A 137 -2.59 0.89 -15.39
C VAL A 137 -3.93 0.80 -16.12
N VAL A 138 -5.02 1.34 -15.55
CA VAL A 138 -6.31 1.37 -16.23
C VAL A 138 -6.30 2.37 -17.40
N PRO A 139 -7.05 2.11 -18.48
CA PRO A 139 -7.10 3.02 -19.63
C PRO A 139 -7.85 4.33 -19.33
N ASP A 140 -8.86 4.31 -18.45
CA ASP A 140 -9.66 5.47 -18.04
C ASP A 140 -9.80 5.49 -16.52
N VAL A 141 -9.08 6.41 -15.88
CA VAL A 141 -9.06 6.52 -14.41
C VAL A 141 -10.37 7.07 -13.84
N SER A 142 -11.07 7.93 -14.57
CA SER A 142 -12.34 8.50 -14.11
C SER A 142 -13.42 7.44 -14.08
N LYS A 143 -13.52 6.65 -15.15
CA LYS A 143 -14.44 5.51 -15.19
C LYS A 143 -14.10 4.47 -14.11
N ALA A 144 -12.81 4.16 -13.91
CA ALA A 144 -12.40 3.24 -12.88
C ALA A 144 -12.78 3.75 -11.47
N LEU A 145 -12.65 5.05 -11.19
CA LEU A 145 -13.09 5.63 -9.93
C LEU A 145 -14.60 5.51 -9.76
N ASP A 146 -15.40 5.77 -10.79
CA ASP A 146 -16.86 5.60 -10.71
C ASP A 146 -17.25 4.14 -10.42
N ASP A 147 -16.61 3.18 -11.10
CA ASP A 147 -16.82 1.74 -10.85
C ASP A 147 -16.48 1.37 -9.39
N LEU A 148 -15.33 1.84 -8.87
CA LEU A 148 -14.89 1.56 -7.50
C LEU A 148 -15.77 2.22 -6.44
N ILE A 149 -16.22 3.45 -6.67
CA ILE A 149 -17.17 4.16 -5.80
C ILE A 149 -18.50 3.40 -5.73
N ALA A 150 -19.04 2.97 -6.87
CA ALA A 150 -20.28 2.19 -6.94
C ALA A 150 -20.17 0.86 -6.19
N LEU A 151 -18.98 0.26 -6.14
CA LEU A 151 -18.68 -0.98 -5.42
C LEU A 151 -18.46 -0.79 -3.91
N GLY A 152 -18.39 0.45 -3.43
CA GLY A 152 -18.14 0.75 -2.02
C GLY A 152 -16.69 0.59 -1.58
N VAL A 153 -15.73 0.75 -2.51
CA VAL A 153 -14.31 0.87 -2.17
C VAL A 153 -14.11 2.15 -1.38
N THR A 154 -13.38 2.06 -0.26
CA THR A 154 -13.20 3.20 0.65
C THR A 154 -11.99 4.05 0.27
N ARG A 155 -10.99 3.45 -0.38
CA ARG A 155 -9.71 4.12 -0.70
C ARG A 155 -9.07 3.54 -1.95
N VAL A 156 -8.32 4.39 -2.67
CA VAL A 156 -7.51 4.01 -3.83
C VAL A 156 -6.06 4.44 -3.63
N LEU A 157 -5.13 3.47 -3.63
CA LEU A 157 -3.69 3.73 -3.63
C LEU A 157 -3.21 3.95 -5.06
N THR A 158 -2.57 5.09 -5.33
CA THR A 158 -2.15 5.45 -6.69
C THR A 158 -0.83 6.22 -6.72
N SER A 159 -0.09 6.14 -7.81
CA SER A 159 1.01 7.06 -8.15
C SER A 159 0.61 8.06 -9.24
N GLY A 160 -0.69 8.21 -9.53
CA GLY A 160 -1.20 9.11 -10.56
C GLY A 160 -0.86 8.63 -11.97
N GLN A 161 -0.91 7.32 -12.21
CA GLN A 161 -0.59 6.70 -13.51
C GLN A 161 0.83 7.03 -14.01
N ARG A 162 1.76 7.23 -13.10
CA ARG A 162 3.18 7.48 -13.39
C ARG A 162 4.07 6.57 -12.55
N GLU A 163 5.34 6.53 -12.85
CA GLU A 163 6.33 5.74 -12.12
C GLU A 163 6.44 6.13 -10.64
N SER A 164 6.15 7.41 -10.31
CA SER A 164 6.11 7.93 -8.95
C SER A 164 4.96 8.92 -8.75
N ALA A 165 4.49 9.07 -7.51
CA ALA A 165 3.47 10.04 -7.14
C ALA A 165 3.87 11.48 -7.50
N ILE A 166 5.15 11.81 -7.34
CA ILE A 166 5.68 13.14 -7.67
C ILE A 166 5.49 13.47 -9.15
N LYS A 167 5.82 12.51 -10.05
CA LYS A 167 5.57 12.69 -11.49
C LYS A 167 4.08 12.64 -11.84
N GLY A 168 3.28 11.99 -11.01
CA GLY A 168 1.84 11.88 -11.14
C GLY A 168 1.03 12.96 -10.43
N ALA A 169 1.66 13.93 -9.76
CA ALA A 169 0.97 14.90 -8.88
C ALA A 169 -0.23 15.59 -9.54
N LYS A 170 -0.10 16.02 -10.79
CA LYS A 170 -1.21 16.62 -11.54
C LYS A 170 -2.40 15.67 -11.76
N THR A 171 -2.13 14.38 -11.98
CA THR A 171 -3.18 13.37 -12.11
C THR A 171 -3.81 13.08 -10.75
N VAL A 172 -3.00 12.94 -9.70
CA VAL A 172 -3.47 12.76 -8.31
C VAL A 172 -4.41 13.90 -7.92
N LYS A 173 -4.03 15.15 -8.17
CA LYS A 173 -4.90 16.32 -7.93
C LYS A 173 -6.24 16.20 -8.64
N LYS A 174 -6.25 15.86 -9.94
CA LYS A 174 -7.47 15.65 -10.71
C LYS A 174 -8.32 14.50 -10.16
N MET A 175 -7.68 13.41 -9.70
CA MET A 175 -8.39 12.28 -9.08
C MET A 175 -9.07 12.72 -7.78
N ILE A 176 -8.39 13.51 -6.93
CA ILE A 176 -8.96 14.07 -5.70
C ILE A 176 -10.16 14.97 -6.01
N GLU A 177 -9.99 15.92 -6.93
CA GLU A 177 -11.07 16.81 -7.37
C GLU A 177 -12.26 16.03 -7.94
N TYR A 178 -12.01 14.99 -8.75
CA TYR A 178 -13.05 14.13 -9.33
C TYR A 178 -13.74 13.27 -8.27
N ALA A 179 -12.98 12.70 -7.35
CA ALA A 179 -13.49 11.86 -6.27
C ALA A 179 -14.44 12.64 -5.36
N SER A 180 -14.15 13.91 -5.06
CA SER A 180 -15.02 14.81 -4.27
C SER A 180 -15.56 14.13 -3.00
N ASP A 181 -14.67 13.59 -2.18
CA ASP A 181 -14.93 12.89 -0.90
C ASP A 181 -15.75 11.58 -1.01
N ARG A 182 -16.09 11.12 -2.23
CA ARG A 182 -16.79 9.84 -2.44
C ARG A 182 -15.89 8.62 -2.23
N ILE A 183 -14.59 8.81 -2.37
CA ILE A 183 -13.54 7.79 -2.15
C ILE A 183 -12.24 8.49 -1.80
N ASP A 184 -11.48 7.96 -0.83
CA ASP A 184 -10.18 8.53 -0.43
C ASP A 184 -9.10 8.20 -1.48
N ILE A 185 -8.35 9.21 -1.92
CA ILE A 185 -7.20 9.04 -2.81
C ILE A 185 -5.93 9.07 -1.98
N LEU A 186 -5.25 7.92 -1.90
CA LEU A 186 -4.02 7.72 -1.16
C LEU A 186 -2.82 7.70 -2.11
N PRO A 187 -2.12 8.82 -2.31
CA PRO A 187 -0.94 8.81 -3.17
C PRO A 187 0.24 8.11 -2.52
N GLY A 188 0.95 7.31 -3.34
CA GLY A 188 2.14 6.59 -2.94
C GLY A 188 3.09 6.34 -4.12
N GLY A 189 4.33 5.95 -3.79
CA GLY A 189 5.40 5.73 -4.77
C GLY A 189 6.36 6.92 -4.87
N GLY A 190 7.50 6.81 -4.17
CA GLY A 190 8.56 7.82 -4.17
C GLY A 190 8.35 9.00 -3.22
N ILE A 191 7.30 8.99 -2.39
CA ILE A 191 7.10 9.99 -1.34
C ILE A 191 8.12 9.77 -0.22
N ASN A 192 8.74 10.87 0.23
CA ASN A 192 9.77 10.88 1.26
C ASN A 192 9.84 12.24 1.96
N THR A 193 10.74 12.39 2.95
CA THR A 193 10.91 13.60 3.76
C THR A 193 11.16 14.87 2.92
N GLN A 194 11.86 14.76 1.78
CA GLN A 194 12.25 15.91 0.97
C GLN A 194 11.10 16.45 0.11
N ASN A 195 10.10 15.62 -0.21
CA ASN A 195 9.08 15.99 -1.19
C ASN A 195 7.64 15.98 -0.65
N VAL A 196 7.39 15.37 0.50
CA VAL A 196 6.03 15.15 1.02
C VAL A 196 5.28 16.48 1.28
N GLY A 197 5.94 17.48 1.83
CA GLY A 197 5.31 18.77 2.15
C GLY A 197 4.84 19.52 0.90
N GLU A 198 5.72 19.64 -0.11
CA GLU A 198 5.39 20.25 -1.39
C GLU A 198 4.30 19.47 -2.13
N PHE A 199 4.40 18.14 -2.15
CA PHE A 199 3.42 17.26 -2.77
C PHE A 199 2.01 17.43 -2.17
N ILE A 200 1.89 17.51 -0.84
CA ILE A 200 0.61 17.72 -0.17
C ILE A 200 0.03 19.09 -0.55
N ASN A 201 0.87 20.15 -0.54
CA ASN A 201 0.43 21.51 -0.91
C ASN A 201 -0.01 21.60 -2.38
N GLU A 202 0.67 20.89 -3.31
CA GLU A 202 0.30 20.85 -4.73
C GLU A 202 -1.02 20.10 -4.98
N THR A 203 -1.17 18.95 -4.33
CA THR A 203 -2.28 18.02 -4.63
C THR A 203 -3.52 18.24 -3.78
N GLY A 204 -3.35 18.78 -2.57
CA GLY A 204 -4.43 18.89 -1.58
C GLY A 204 -4.81 17.55 -0.94
N THR A 205 -3.94 16.54 -1.00
CA THR A 205 -4.24 15.21 -0.43
C THR A 205 -4.34 15.25 1.10
N HIS A 206 -5.26 14.44 1.66
CA HIS A 206 -5.44 14.24 3.11
C HIS A 206 -4.76 12.97 3.63
N SER A 207 -4.10 12.21 2.76
CA SER A 207 -3.36 11.00 3.11
C SER A 207 -2.15 10.79 2.20
N VAL A 208 -1.10 10.14 2.71
CA VAL A 208 0.09 9.77 1.93
C VAL A 208 0.60 8.38 2.33
N HIS A 209 1.18 7.67 1.35
CA HIS A 209 1.74 6.35 1.51
C HIS A 209 3.24 6.36 1.16
N ALA A 210 4.08 5.87 2.07
CA ALA A 210 5.52 5.77 1.85
C ALA A 210 6.15 4.59 2.61
N SER A 211 7.40 4.25 2.30
CA SER A 211 8.08 3.08 2.88
C SER A 211 9.17 3.39 3.92
N ALA A 212 9.73 4.60 3.97
CA ALA A 212 10.70 5.08 4.97
C ALA A 212 11.75 4.02 5.41
N ARG A 213 12.53 3.47 4.47
CA ARG A 213 13.37 2.28 4.69
C ARG A 213 14.86 2.61 4.66
N SER A 214 15.64 1.94 5.54
CA SER A 214 17.10 1.92 5.54
C SER A 214 17.65 0.53 5.20
N LEU A 215 18.93 0.45 4.84
CA LEU A 215 19.63 -0.80 4.63
C LEU A 215 20.14 -1.36 5.95
N ARG A 216 20.06 -2.69 6.11
CA ARG A 216 20.72 -3.45 7.15
C ARG A 216 21.63 -4.50 6.55
N HIS A 217 22.66 -4.88 7.33
CA HIS A 217 23.62 -5.89 6.96
C HIS A 217 23.26 -7.23 7.57
N ASP A 218 23.34 -8.29 6.76
CA ASP A 218 23.28 -9.68 7.18
C ASP A 218 24.61 -10.36 6.83
N THR A 219 25.34 -10.78 7.83
CA THR A 219 26.68 -11.40 7.66
C THR A 219 26.61 -12.90 7.42
N SER A 220 25.43 -13.53 7.47
CA SER A 220 25.29 -14.99 7.38
C SER A 220 25.71 -15.57 6.03
N VAL A 221 25.69 -14.77 4.96
CA VAL A 221 26.09 -15.19 3.60
C VAL A 221 27.60 -15.10 3.33
N CYS A 222 28.41 -14.69 4.32
CA CYS A 222 29.84 -14.51 4.14
C CYS A 222 30.59 -15.82 3.84
N GLY A 223 30.02 -16.99 4.18
CA GLY A 223 30.64 -18.30 3.97
C GLY A 223 30.70 -18.73 2.50
N ASN A 224 29.76 -18.25 1.66
CA ASN A 224 29.79 -18.49 0.22
C ASN A 224 29.14 -17.32 -0.54
N PRO A 225 29.88 -16.26 -0.88
CA PRO A 225 29.36 -15.06 -1.50
C PRO A 225 28.96 -15.23 -2.97
N GLU A 226 29.20 -16.39 -3.57
CA GLU A 226 28.82 -16.67 -4.96
C GLU A 226 27.37 -17.15 -5.11
N ILE A 227 26.70 -17.49 -4.00
CA ILE A 227 25.32 -17.99 -4.00
C ILE A 227 24.35 -16.82 -3.86
N PHE A 228 23.33 -16.80 -4.74
CA PHE A 228 22.26 -15.82 -4.74
C PHE A 228 20.92 -16.53 -4.60
N PHE A 229 20.10 -16.10 -3.64
CA PHE A 229 18.75 -16.64 -3.39
C PHE A 229 17.65 -15.72 -3.92
N GLY A 230 17.95 -14.43 -4.10
CA GLY A 230 17.03 -13.42 -4.61
C GLY A 230 17.29 -13.04 -6.05
N GLY A 231 16.24 -12.77 -6.81
CA GLY A 231 16.37 -12.37 -8.21
C GLY A 231 17.04 -11.02 -8.37
N LYS A 232 18.21 -10.98 -9.01
CA LYS A 232 18.68 -9.76 -9.66
C LYS A 232 17.84 -9.56 -10.92
N LEU A 233 16.88 -8.68 -10.90
CA LEU A 233 16.22 -8.25 -12.11
C LEU A 233 17.22 -7.37 -12.89
N ASN A 234 17.71 -7.84 -14.04
CA ASN A 234 18.64 -7.10 -14.93
C ASN A 234 19.94 -6.62 -14.26
N GLY A 235 20.49 -7.38 -13.32
CA GLY A 235 21.78 -7.04 -12.68
C GLY A 235 21.70 -5.95 -11.61
N VAL A 236 20.51 -5.42 -11.35
CA VAL A 236 20.26 -4.44 -10.29
C VAL A 236 19.53 -5.13 -9.15
N GLY A 237 20.16 -5.24 -8.00
CA GLY A 237 19.58 -5.84 -6.80
C GLY A 237 20.40 -5.43 -5.58
N ILE A 238 19.78 -5.60 -4.41
CA ILE A 238 20.48 -5.47 -3.16
C ILE A 238 21.42 -6.69 -3.01
N PRO A 239 22.68 -6.53 -2.61
CA PRO A 239 23.57 -7.66 -2.31
C PRO A 239 22.90 -8.60 -1.30
N GLU A 240 23.19 -9.91 -1.39
CA GLU A 240 22.62 -10.91 -0.47
C GLU A 240 22.94 -10.67 1.01
N ASN A 241 23.99 -9.93 1.30
CA ASN A 241 24.36 -9.51 2.66
C ASN A 241 23.65 -8.22 3.12
N GLU A 242 22.69 -7.72 2.38
CA GLU A 242 21.93 -6.53 2.72
C GLU A 242 20.42 -6.76 2.53
N TYR A 243 19.62 -6.10 3.36
CA TYR A 243 18.17 -6.07 3.21
C TYR A 243 17.63 -4.72 3.68
N LYS A 244 16.44 -4.37 3.19
CA LYS A 244 15.76 -3.13 3.58
C LYS A 244 14.75 -3.39 4.68
N VAL A 245 14.76 -2.52 5.70
CA VAL A 245 13.79 -2.52 6.80
C VAL A 245 13.29 -1.09 7.05
N THR A 246 12.05 -0.95 7.50
CA THR A 246 11.51 0.34 7.92
C THR A 246 12.32 0.89 9.09
N ASP A 247 12.62 2.17 9.04
CA ASP A 247 13.41 2.89 10.04
C ASP A 247 12.54 3.93 10.74
N SER A 248 12.33 3.77 12.06
CA SER A 248 11.45 4.65 12.83
C SER A 248 11.90 6.12 12.81
N ALA A 249 13.21 6.40 12.71
CA ALA A 249 13.69 7.78 12.59
C ALA A 249 13.33 8.40 11.23
N LEU A 250 13.39 7.61 10.15
CA LEU A 250 12.94 8.06 8.83
C LEU A 250 11.42 8.27 8.81
N VAL A 251 10.64 7.42 9.48
CA VAL A 251 9.19 7.60 9.65
C VAL A 251 8.91 8.92 10.39
N GLN A 252 9.58 9.18 11.51
CA GLN A 252 9.46 10.43 12.27
C GLN A 252 9.79 11.66 11.42
N ASN A 253 10.84 11.58 10.59
CA ASN A 253 11.21 12.67 9.69
C ASN A 253 10.11 12.97 8.66
N VAL A 254 9.43 11.94 8.13
CA VAL A 254 8.29 12.14 7.23
C VAL A 254 7.12 12.77 7.97
N VAL A 255 6.79 12.30 9.19
CA VAL A 255 5.74 12.88 10.04
C VAL A 255 6.02 14.36 10.29
N ALA A 256 7.25 14.71 10.71
CA ALA A 256 7.64 16.10 10.94
C ALA A 256 7.52 16.97 9.67
N ALA A 257 7.88 16.42 8.51
CA ALA A 257 7.75 17.14 7.23
C ALA A 257 6.26 17.33 6.82
N ILE A 258 5.38 16.38 7.16
CA ILE A 258 3.93 16.51 6.98
C ILE A 258 3.36 17.61 7.87
N GLU A 259 3.80 17.72 9.12
CA GLU A 259 3.33 18.72 10.07
C GLU A 259 3.84 20.14 9.74
N ALA A 260 5.05 20.25 9.18
CA ALA A 260 5.70 21.54 8.85
C ALA A 260 5.16 22.19 7.56
N ARG A 261 4.40 21.48 6.71
CA ARG A 261 3.93 21.95 5.38
C ARG A 261 3.12 23.23 5.43
#